data_b2c8c457b87b8a686ed01eba4ce48230
#
_entry.id   b2c8c457b87b8a686ed01eba4ce48230
#
_cell.length_a   1.000
_cell.length_b   1.000
_cell.length_c   1.000
_cell.angle_alpha   90.00
_cell.angle_beta   90.00
_cell.angle_gamma   90.00
#
_symmetry.space_group_name_H-M   'P 1'
#
loop_
_entity.id
_entity.type
_entity.pdbx_description
1 polymer ?
#
loop_
_entity_poly.entity_id
_entity_poly.type
_entity_poly.pdbx_seq_one_letter_code
_entity_poly.pdbx_strand_id
1 'polypeptide(L)'
;MSKILVLPGDGIGKEIIAQALKVIDSLNANDNLGMELVDGLIGGSAYDETGSPLPQETLKAAKECDSILLGAVGGYQWEALDRPLRPERGLLGLRAEMDLFSNLRPAILYPQLAAASSLKEEIVSGLDLMIVRELVGGIYFGEPRGIEVKNGQRFGINSATYFESEIARIGHSAFQIAQKRDKRVCSVDKANVLEVCELWREVMEEVSKDYPDVELSHIYVDNAAMQLVKAPKQFDVMVTSNLFGDILSDCAAMLTGSIGMLPSASLNKDNFGMYEPIHGSAPDIAGKDIANPLAAILSVAMLLRYSLNQTDLADKIEAAVNTVLDQGYRTGDIAAKGDSIVGTEEMGDRVVSALK
;
A
#
# COMPACT_ATOMS: atom_id res chain seq x y z
N MET A 1 4.81 25.36 -3.49
CA MET A 1 4.04 24.59 -4.49
C MET A 1 4.68 23.23 -4.54
N SER A 2 3.94 22.21 -4.11
CA SER A 2 4.47 20.83 -4.03
C SER A 2 4.37 20.16 -5.39
N LYS A 3 5.42 19.42 -5.79
CA LYS A 3 5.47 18.68 -7.05
C LYS A 3 5.22 17.21 -6.82
N ILE A 4 4.26 16.64 -7.52
CA ILE A 4 3.90 15.23 -7.40
C ILE A 4 4.11 14.53 -8.73
N LEU A 5 4.96 13.49 -8.71
CA LEU A 5 5.11 12.62 -9.87
C LEU A 5 3.91 11.68 -9.95
N VAL A 6 3.19 11.72 -11.05
CA VAL A 6 2.03 10.87 -11.32
C VAL A 6 2.43 9.74 -12.25
N LEU A 7 2.25 8.51 -11.80
CA LEU A 7 2.61 7.28 -12.51
C LEU A 7 1.36 6.40 -12.65
N PRO A 8 0.51 6.59 -13.67
CA PRO A 8 -0.70 5.78 -13.83
C PRO A 8 -0.41 4.28 -13.96
N GLY A 9 0.68 3.91 -14.62
CA GLY A 9 1.11 2.53 -14.82
C GLY A 9 0.22 1.74 -15.78
N ASP A 10 -0.22 0.56 -15.36
CA ASP A 10 -0.82 -0.46 -16.21
C ASP A 10 -2.29 -0.75 -15.82
N GLY A 11 -3.01 -1.41 -16.72
CA GLY A 11 -4.37 -1.91 -16.49
C GLY A 11 -5.32 -0.83 -15.98
N ILE A 12 -6.01 -1.11 -14.86
CA ILE A 12 -6.95 -0.15 -14.22
C ILE A 12 -6.25 1.08 -13.64
N GLY A 13 -4.92 1.08 -13.51
CA GLY A 13 -4.17 2.19 -12.94
C GLY A 13 -4.48 3.54 -13.62
N LYS A 14 -4.64 3.54 -14.95
CA LYS A 14 -4.97 4.75 -15.72
C LYS A 14 -6.34 5.33 -15.34
N GLU A 15 -7.35 4.48 -15.21
CA GLU A 15 -8.72 4.92 -14.92
C GLU A 15 -8.90 5.34 -13.45
N ILE A 16 -8.29 4.65 -12.49
CA ILE A 16 -8.39 5.01 -11.07
C ILE A 16 -7.59 6.27 -10.73
N ILE A 17 -6.41 6.46 -11.33
CA ILE A 17 -5.62 7.68 -11.18
C ILE A 17 -6.36 8.88 -11.78
N ALA A 18 -7.02 8.73 -12.92
CA ALA A 18 -7.83 9.81 -13.46
C ALA A 18 -8.89 10.32 -12.45
N GLN A 19 -9.47 9.45 -11.63
CA GLN A 19 -10.41 9.87 -10.59
C GLN A 19 -9.70 10.55 -9.40
N ALA A 20 -8.53 10.03 -9.00
CA ALA A 20 -7.71 10.67 -7.97
C ALA A 20 -7.25 12.08 -8.38
N LEU A 21 -6.92 12.28 -9.66
CA LEU A 21 -6.55 13.59 -10.19
C LEU A 21 -7.73 14.59 -10.17
N LYS A 22 -8.96 14.16 -10.44
CA LYS A 22 -10.15 15.03 -10.29
C LYS A 22 -10.29 15.56 -8.85
N VAL A 23 -9.95 14.73 -7.85
CA VAL A 23 -9.95 15.15 -6.43
C VAL A 23 -8.86 16.20 -6.18
N ILE A 24 -7.65 15.99 -6.66
CA ILE A 24 -6.55 16.96 -6.55
C ILE A 24 -6.91 18.28 -7.24
N ASP A 25 -7.47 18.23 -8.45
CA ASP A 25 -7.90 19.42 -9.19
C ASP A 25 -8.97 20.21 -8.43
N SER A 26 -9.92 19.51 -7.80
CA SER A 26 -10.94 20.14 -6.95
C SER A 26 -10.33 20.84 -5.75
N LEU A 27 -9.37 20.22 -5.06
CA LEU A 27 -8.66 20.83 -3.93
C LEU A 27 -7.75 21.98 -4.37
N ASN A 28 -7.09 21.88 -5.51
CA ASN A 28 -6.32 22.98 -6.08
C ASN A 28 -7.20 24.21 -6.36
N ALA A 29 -8.40 23.99 -6.90
CA ALA A 29 -9.31 25.06 -7.27
C ALA A 29 -10.01 25.72 -6.07
N ASN A 30 -10.39 24.93 -5.06
CA ASN A 30 -11.27 25.38 -3.98
C ASN A 30 -10.54 25.64 -2.64
N ASP A 31 -9.44 24.93 -2.39
CA ASP A 31 -8.74 24.93 -1.10
C ASP A 31 -7.29 25.49 -1.22
N ASN A 32 -6.90 26.00 -2.40
CA ASN A 32 -5.56 26.54 -2.67
C ASN A 32 -4.42 25.55 -2.34
N LEU A 33 -4.61 24.26 -2.62
CA LEU A 33 -3.63 23.21 -2.32
C LEU A 33 -2.25 23.50 -2.98
N GLY A 34 -2.26 24.05 -4.21
CA GLY A 34 -1.03 24.46 -4.91
C GLY A 34 -0.14 23.29 -5.29
N MET A 35 -0.72 22.17 -5.71
CA MET A 35 0.01 20.98 -6.16
C MET A 35 0.24 21.03 -7.66
N GLU A 36 1.51 20.87 -8.08
CA GLU A 36 1.94 20.72 -9.46
C GLU A 36 2.08 19.23 -9.78
N LEU A 37 1.48 18.77 -10.87
CA LEU A 37 1.51 17.39 -11.31
C LEU A 37 2.53 17.21 -12.43
N VAL A 38 3.37 16.19 -12.32
CA VAL A 38 4.40 15.81 -13.30
C VAL A 38 4.10 14.40 -13.78
N ASP A 39 3.84 14.22 -15.06
CA ASP A 39 3.56 12.89 -15.61
C ASP A 39 4.84 12.07 -15.80
N GLY A 40 4.73 10.76 -15.57
CA GLY A 40 5.81 9.81 -15.79
C GLY A 40 5.30 8.42 -16.18
N LEU A 41 6.23 7.59 -16.65
CA LEU A 41 5.97 6.23 -17.10
C LEU A 41 6.60 5.21 -16.14
N ILE A 42 5.87 4.11 -15.88
CA ILE A 42 6.36 2.96 -15.12
C ILE A 42 5.63 1.69 -15.56
N GLY A 43 6.26 0.54 -15.33
CA GLY A 43 5.62 -0.76 -15.56
C GLY A 43 5.68 -1.24 -17.01
N GLY A 44 4.67 -1.97 -17.41
CA GLY A 44 4.58 -2.54 -18.75
C GLY A 44 4.36 -1.49 -19.83
N SER A 45 3.55 -0.47 -19.54
CA SER A 45 3.34 0.66 -20.44
C SER A 45 4.64 1.44 -20.70
N ALA A 46 5.50 1.57 -19.70
CA ALA A 46 6.82 2.16 -19.85
C ALA A 46 7.73 1.27 -20.71
N TYR A 47 7.69 -0.04 -20.48
CA TYR A 47 8.47 -0.99 -21.29
C TYR A 47 8.06 -0.94 -22.77
N ASP A 48 6.77 -0.92 -23.06
CA ASP A 48 6.27 -0.87 -24.45
C ASP A 48 6.72 0.39 -25.18
N GLU A 49 6.85 1.52 -24.48
CA GLU A 49 7.24 2.80 -25.07
C GLU A 49 8.76 2.99 -25.13
N THR A 50 9.51 2.53 -24.10
CA THR A 50 10.93 2.88 -23.94
C THR A 50 11.88 1.69 -23.93
N GLY A 51 11.36 0.45 -23.86
CA GLY A 51 12.13 -0.78 -23.65
C GLY A 51 12.58 -1.00 -22.20
N SER A 52 12.14 -0.17 -21.26
CA SER A 52 12.47 -0.26 -19.83
C SER A 52 11.24 -0.13 -18.94
N PRO A 53 11.03 -1.00 -17.94
CA PRO A 53 9.92 -0.86 -16.99
C PRO A 53 10.09 0.31 -16.01
N LEU A 54 11.27 0.92 -15.95
CA LEU A 54 11.59 2.13 -15.18
C LEU A 54 12.54 3.00 -15.99
N PRO A 55 12.04 3.95 -16.79
CA PRO A 55 12.87 4.88 -17.56
C PRO A 55 13.70 5.79 -16.66
N GLN A 56 14.88 6.22 -17.15
CA GLN A 56 15.75 7.14 -16.42
C GLN A 56 15.10 8.51 -16.19
N GLU A 57 14.25 8.95 -17.11
CA GLU A 57 13.46 10.19 -17.01
C GLU A 57 12.51 10.11 -15.80
N THR A 58 11.86 8.95 -15.58
CA THR A 58 11.00 8.73 -14.41
C THR A 58 11.78 8.77 -13.11
N LEU A 59 12.96 8.14 -13.05
CA LEU A 59 13.84 8.20 -11.88
C LEU A 59 14.31 9.62 -11.58
N LYS A 60 14.65 10.38 -12.63
CA LYS A 60 15.03 11.78 -12.48
C LYS A 60 13.87 12.61 -11.94
N ALA A 61 12.68 12.48 -12.52
CA ALA A 61 11.49 13.17 -12.04
C ALA A 61 11.14 12.80 -10.57
N ALA A 62 11.28 11.52 -10.19
CA ALA A 62 11.06 11.08 -8.82
C ALA A 62 11.99 11.76 -7.81
N LYS A 63 13.26 12.02 -8.20
CA LYS A 63 14.23 12.72 -7.35
C LYS A 63 14.02 14.25 -7.29
N GLU A 64 13.27 14.82 -8.22
CA GLU A 64 12.95 16.25 -8.31
C GLU A 64 11.56 16.60 -7.77
N CYS A 65 10.71 15.61 -7.49
CA CYS A 65 9.38 15.79 -6.93
C CYS A 65 9.36 15.59 -5.42
N ASP A 66 8.32 16.08 -4.75
CA ASP A 66 8.13 15.94 -3.29
C ASP A 66 7.49 14.61 -2.90
N SER A 67 6.83 13.94 -3.86
CA SER A 67 6.13 12.68 -3.63
C SER A 67 5.72 12.02 -4.96
N ILE A 68 5.26 10.77 -4.88
CA ILE A 68 4.79 9.98 -6.03
C ILE A 68 3.37 9.49 -5.78
N LEU A 69 2.48 9.66 -6.75
CA LEU A 69 1.18 9.00 -6.83
C LEU A 69 1.23 7.95 -7.94
N LEU A 70 1.05 6.68 -7.57
CA LEU A 70 1.12 5.56 -8.48
C LEU A 70 -0.23 4.83 -8.56
N GLY A 71 -0.60 4.39 -9.77
CA GLY A 71 -1.82 3.62 -9.99
C GLY A 71 -1.61 2.14 -9.74
N ALA A 72 -1.16 1.41 -10.74
CA ALA A 72 -0.89 -0.01 -10.63
C ALA A 72 0.14 -0.47 -11.66
N VAL A 73 0.81 -1.59 -11.41
CA VAL A 73 1.86 -2.13 -12.30
C VAL A 73 1.62 -3.62 -12.54
N GLY A 74 1.86 -4.07 -13.79
CA GLY A 74 1.80 -5.48 -14.17
C GLY A 74 0.75 -5.80 -15.22
N GLY A 75 0.82 -7.01 -15.78
CA GLY A 75 -0.14 -7.52 -16.77
C GLY A 75 0.35 -8.78 -17.46
N TYR A 76 -0.58 -9.64 -17.87
CA TYR A 76 -0.30 -10.96 -18.46
C TYR A 76 0.58 -10.89 -19.71
N GLN A 77 0.45 -9.83 -20.52
CA GLN A 77 1.20 -9.67 -21.76
C GLN A 77 2.73 -9.57 -21.57
N TRP A 78 3.19 -9.21 -20.38
CA TRP A 78 4.61 -9.04 -20.06
C TRP A 78 5.21 -10.19 -19.24
N GLU A 79 4.43 -11.22 -18.90
CA GLU A 79 4.93 -12.38 -18.12
C GLU A 79 6.02 -13.17 -18.85
N ALA A 80 6.00 -13.18 -20.19
CA ALA A 80 6.99 -13.86 -21.04
C ALA A 80 8.34 -13.10 -21.13
N LEU A 81 8.41 -11.85 -20.70
CA LEU A 81 9.63 -11.07 -20.73
C LEU A 81 10.70 -11.64 -19.79
N ASP A 82 11.96 -11.37 -20.13
CA ASP A 82 13.07 -11.61 -19.24
C ASP A 82 12.87 -10.87 -17.90
N ARG A 83 13.23 -11.51 -16.81
CA ARG A 83 12.97 -11.02 -15.45
C ARG A 83 13.29 -9.54 -15.21
N PRO A 84 14.44 -8.99 -15.67
CA PRO A 84 14.78 -7.59 -15.47
C PRO A 84 13.84 -6.60 -16.18
N LEU A 85 13.13 -7.06 -17.22
CA LEU A 85 12.26 -6.24 -18.06
C LEU A 85 10.77 -6.31 -17.66
N ARG A 86 10.43 -7.16 -16.70
CA ARG A 86 9.04 -7.28 -16.22
C ARG A 86 8.59 -6.02 -15.49
N PRO A 87 7.31 -5.65 -15.61
CA PRO A 87 6.73 -4.44 -14.99
C PRO A 87 7.06 -4.29 -13.50
N GLU A 88 6.93 -5.37 -12.73
CA GLU A 88 7.17 -5.38 -11.29
C GLU A 88 8.61 -5.00 -10.91
N ARG A 89 9.56 -5.21 -11.83
CA ARG A 89 10.95 -4.79 -11.64
C ARG A 89 11.11 -3.27 -11.66
N GLY A 90 10.26 -2.59 -12.43
CA GLY A 90 10.19 -1.12 -12.42
C GLY A 90 9.77 -0.60 -11.04
N LEU A 91 8.71 -1.16 -10.48
CA LEU A 91 8.23 -0.80 -9.15
C LEU A 91 9.25 -1.10 -8.04
N LEU A 92 9.83 -2.31 -8.02
CA LEU A 92 10.86 -2.67 -7.05
C LEU A 92 12.12 -1.80 -7.18
N GLY A 93 12.50 -1.44 -8.42
CA GLY A 93 13.61 -0.55 -8.69
C GLY A 93 13.35 0.86 -8.13
N LEU A 94 12.17 1.41 -8.37
CA LEU A 94 11.78 2.73 -7.87
C LEU A 94 11.77 2.77 -6.32
N ARG A 95 11.22 1.75 -5.68
CA ARG A 95 11.22 1.63 -4.21
C ARG A 95 12.63 1.59 -3.63
N ALA A 96 13.53 0.83 -4.25
CA ALA A 96 14.93 0.73 -3.83
C ALA A 96 15.71 2.04 -4.06
N GLU A 97 15.57 2.67 -5.23
CA GLU A 97 16.25 3.92 -5.59
C GLU A 97 15.85 5.11 -4.71
N MET A 98 14.61 5.11 -4.21
CA MET A 98 14.08 6.16 -3.33
C MET A 98 14.15 5.77 -1.84
N ASP A 99 14.73 4.62 -1.50
CA ASP A 99 14.83 4.02 -0.15
C ASP A 99 13.48 4.00 0.60
N LEU A 100 12.42 3.56 -0.08
CA LEU A 100 11.05 3.51 0.45
C LEU A 100 10.86 2.26 1.32
N PHE A 101 11.44 2.25 2.51
CA PHE A 101 11.52 1.05 3.35
C PHE A 101 10.26 0.78 4.19
N SER A 102 9.50 1.83 4.55
CA SER A 102 8.34 1.72 5.44
C SER A 102 7.04 1.77 4.65
N ASN A 103 6.41 0.61 4.44
CA ASN A 103 5.14 0.52 3.73
C ASN A 103 3.99 0.42 4.74
N LEU A 104 3.16 1.45 4.74
CA LEU A 104 1.98 1.59 5.59
C LEU A 104 0.75 1.08 4.84
N ARG A 105 0.08 0.09 5.39
CA ARG A 105 -1.13 -0.54 4.83
C ARG A 105 -2.25 -0.52 5.88
N PRO A 106 -3.07 0.54 5.92
CA PRO A 106 -4.22 0.59 6.82
C PRO A 106 -5.30 -0.39 6.35
N ALA A 107 -5.85 -1.17 7.27
CA ALA A 107 -7.03 -1.99 7.06
C ALA A 107 -8.16 -1.46 7.95
N ILE A 108 -8.92 -0.53 7.41
CA ILE A 108 -10.03 0.16 8.08
C ILE A 108 -11.34 -0.31 7.46
N LEU A 109 -12.26 -0.80 8.28
CA LEU A 109 -13.60 -1.14 7.82
C LEU A 109 -14.53 0.08 7.94
N TYR A 110 -15.01 0.54 6.82
CA TYR A 110 -16.09 1.53 6.77
C TYR A 110 -17.39 0.89 7.27
N PRO A 111 -18.11 1.51 8.23
CA PRO A 111 -19.35 0.92 8.78
C PRO A 111 -20.38 0.54 7.70
N GLN A 112 -20.46 1.32 6.62
CA GLN A 112 -21.37 1.11 5.49
C GLN A 112 -21.02 -0.16 4.69
N LEU A 113 -19.81 -0.71 4.85
CA LEU A 113 -19.31 -1.87 4.11
C LEU A 113 -19.21 -3.13 4.99
N ALA A 114 -19.71 -3.11 6.23
CA ALA A 114 -19.62 -4.25 7.13
C ALA A 114 -20.25 -5.52 6.52
N ALA A 115 -21.34 -5.37 5.76
CA ALA A 115 -22.03 -6.47 5.08
C ALA A 115 -21.26 -7.02 3.85
N ALA A 116 -20.28 -6.27 3.32
CA ALA A 116 -19.42 -6.72 2.20
C ALA A 116 -18.24 -7.57 2.69
N SER A 117 -17.92 -7.56 3.99
CA SER A 117 -16.88 -8.41 4.57
C SER A 117 -17.22 -9.90 4.43
N SER A 118 -16.19 -10.72 4.21
CA SER A 118 -16.32 -12.18 4.23
C SER A 118 -16.53 -12.76 5.64
N LEU A 119 -16.32 -11.95 6.68
CA LEU A 119 -16.51 -12.34 8.07
C LEU A 119 -17.81 -11.77 8.63
N LYS A 120 -18.22 -12.31 9.78
CA LYS A 120 -19.38 -11.77 10.51
C LYS A 120 -19.11 -10.33 10.96
N GLU A 121 -20.14 -9.51 10.90
CA GLU A 121 -20.07 -8.09 11.27
C GLU A 121 -19.49 -7.87 12.67
N GLU A 122 -19.88 -8.66 13.66
CA GLU A 122 -19.39 -8.58 15.05
C GLU A 122 -17.87 -8.75 15.19
N ILE A 123 -17.23 -9.43 14.22
CA ILE A 123 -15.77 -9.63 14.19
C ILE A 123 -15.07 -8.39 13.64
N VAL A 124 -15.64 -7.77 12.61
CA VAL A 124 -14.96 -6.73 11.81
C VAL A 124 -15.45 -5.31 12.09
N SER A 125 -16.65 -5.11 12.65
CA SER A 125 -17.16 -3.77 12.98
C SER A 125 -16.21 -3.00 13.87
N GLY A 126 -15.82 -1.78 13.42
CA GLY A 126 -14.85 -0.93 14.09
C GLY A 126 -13.41 -1.41 13.95
N LEU A 127 -13.10 -2.23 12.94
CA LEU A 127 -11.72 -2.60 12.62
C LEU A 127 -10.95 -1.36 12.14
N ASP A 128 -9.83 -1.10 12.81
CA ASP A 128 -8.83 -0.11 12.44
C ASP A 128 -7.45 -0.67 12.79
N LEU A 129 -6.81 -1.28 11.80
CA LEU A 129 -5.50 -1.93 11.91
C LEU A 129 -4.51 -1.26 10.96
N MET A 130 -3.30 -0.96 11.45
CA MET A 130 -2.18 -0.52 10.62
C MET A 130 -1.16 -1.65 10.48
N ILE A 131 -0.87 -2.09 9.26
CA ILE A 131 0.24 -3.00 8.98
C ILE A 131 1.42 -2.19 8.45
N VAL A 132 2.56 -2.28 9.13
CA VAL A 132 3.84 -1.66 8.77
C VAL A 132 4.75 -2.76 8.23
N ARG A 133 4.90 -2.79 6.90
CA ARG A 133 5.70 -3.76 6.16
C ARG A 133 7.06 -3.18 5.84
N GLU A 134 8.14 -3.86 6.21
CA GLU A 134 9.45 -3.56 5.66
C GLU A 134 9.45 -3.89 4.15
N LEU A 135 9.98 -3.01 3.30
CA LEU A 135 9.69 -3.07 1.85
C LEU A 135 10.92 -3.26 0.96
N VAL A 136 12.13 -2.97 1.42
CA VAL A 136 13.35 -2.95 0.57
C VAL A 136 14.40 -3.99 0.97
N GLY A 137 14.08 -4.86 1.93
CA GLY A 137 14.92 -5.95 2.39
C GLY A 137 14.28 -7.34 2.25
N GLY A 138 14.83 -8.30 2.96
CA GLY A 138 14.32 -9.65 3.08
C GLY A 138 14.46 -10.51 1.82
N ILE A 139 13.60 -11.51 1.70
CA ILE A 139 13.68 -12.54 0.64
C ILE A 139 13.46 -11.98 -0.78
N TYR A 140 12.88 -10.78 -0.92
CA TYR A 140 12.66 -10.13 -2.22
C TYR A 140 13.94 -9.53 -2.79
N PHE A 141 14.92 -9.21 -1.93
CA PHE A 141 16.17 -8.56 -2.30
C PHE A 141 17.43 -9.34 -1.93
N GLY A 142 17.34 -10.27 -0.98
CA GLY A 142 18.48 -11.01 -0.46
C GLY A 142 19.21 -11.88 -1.51
N GLU A 143 20.51 -11.97 -1.34
CA GLU A 143 21.41 -12.80 -2.15
C GLU A 143 22.03 -13.91 -1.27
N PRO A 144 22.37 -15.10 -1.83
CA PRO A 144 22.21 -15.51 -3.24
C PRO A 144 20.75 -15.81 -3.61
N ARG A 145 20.44 -15.60 -4.89
CA ARG A 145 19.12 -15.89 -5.44
C ARG A 145 19.19 -16.33 -6.90
N GLY A 146 18.27 -17.17 -7.34
CA GLY A 146 18.18 -17.58 -8.74
C GLY A 146 17.79 -19.03 -8.92
N ILE A 147 17.92 -19.49 -10.15
CA ILE A 147 17.77 -20.90 -10.53
C ILE A 147 19.05 -21.33 -11.23
N GLU A 148 19.71 -22.33 -10.70
CA GLU A 148 20.96 -22.90 -11.22
C GLU A 148 20.86 -24.42 -11.35
N VAL A 149 21.88 -25.05 -11.95
CA VAL A 149 21.98 -26.51 -12.01
C VAL A 149 23.04 -26.99 -11.02
N LYS A 150 22.63 -27.79 -10.03
CA LYS A 150 23.48 -28.46 -9.07
C LYS A 150 23.33 -29.98 -9.21
N ASN A 151 24.42 -30.70 -9.38
CA ASN A 151 24.42 -32.18 -9.49
C ASN A 151 23.46 -32.70 -10.58
N GLY A 152 23.35 -31.99 -11.71
CA GLY A 152 22.44 -32.34 -12.83
C GLY A 152 20.95 -32.04 -12.59
N GLN A 153 20.59 -31.37 -11.51
CA GLN A 153 19.23 -30.99 -11.18
C GLN A 153 19.08 -29.47 -11.09
N ARG A 154 17.92 -28.96 -11.46
CA ARG A 154 17.58 -27.55 -11.26
C ARG A 154 17.44 -27.28 -9.76
N PHE A 155 18.10 -26.23 -9.29
CA PHE A 155 18.10 -25.77 -7.91
C PHE A 155 17.67 -24.31 -7.86
N GLY A 156 16.56 -24.01 -7.16
CA GLY A 156 16.09 -22.65 -6.93
C GLY A 156 16.48 -22.18 -5.52
N ILE A 157 16.96 -20.93 -5.41
CA ILE A 157 17.35 -20.32 -4.14
C ILE A 157 16.87 -18.87 -4.06
N ASN A 158 16.35 -18.48 -2.88
CA ASN A 158 16.19 -17.11 -2.44
C ASN A 158 16.63 -17.03 -0.97
N SER A 159 17.34 -15.98 -0.61
CA SER A 159 17.83 -15.75 0.76
C SER A 159 16.99 -14.68 1.44
N ALA A 160 16.57 -14.92 2.67
CA ALA A 160 15.98 -13.90 3.53
C ALA A 160 17.09 -13.27 4.38
N THR A 161 17.38 -12.00 4.16
CA THR A 161 18.45 -11.28 4.84
C THR A 161 17.97 -9.93 5.34
N TYR A 162 18.36 -9.57 6.56
CA TYR A 162 18.16 -8.25 7.14
C TYR A 162 19.39 -7.85 7.94
N PHE A 163 19.79 -6.59 7.81
CA PHE A 163 20.71 -5.96 8.74
C PHE A 163 19.94 -5.43 9.96
N GLU A 164 20.59 -5.36 11.11
CA GLU A 164 20.07 -4.75 12.33
C GLU A 164 19.51 -3.33 12.08
N SER A 165 20.21 -2.51 11.30
CA SER A 165 19.78 -1.15 10.95
C SER A 165 18.50 -1.11 10.13
N GLU A 166 18.24 -2.11 9.28
CA GLU A 166 17.00 -2.20 8.49
C GLU A 166 15.82 -2.56 9.40
N ILE A 167 16.04 -3.47 10.35
CA ILE A 167 15.03 -3.85 11.34
C ILE A 167 14.75 -2.69 12.29
N ALA A 168 15.79 -2.01 12.77
CA ALA A 168 15.64 -0.89 13.70
C ALA A 168 14.84 0.25 13.07
N ARG A 169 15.13 0.64 11.82
CA ARG A 169 14.42 1.74 11.14
C ARG A 169 12.93 1.46 10.93
N ILE A 170 12.55 0.22 10.59
CA ILE A 170 11.14 -0.13 10.46
C ILE A 170 10.46 -0.27 11.84
N GLY A 171 11.20 -0.71 12.86
CA GLY A 171 10.76 -0.68 14.25
C GLY A 171 10.40 0.74 14.70
N HIS A 172 11.32 1.69 14.54
CA HIS A 172 11.04 3.09 14.86
C HIS A 172 9.82 3.64 14.13
N SER A 173 9.65 3.32 12.85
CA SER A 173 8.45 3.71 12.09
C SER A 173 7.17 3.17 12.72
N ALA A 174 7.14 1.89 13.09
CA ALA A 174 5.97 1.27 13.70
C ALA A 174 5.63 1.85 15.08
N PHE A 175 6.63 2.07 15.93
CA PHE A 175 6.44 2.65 17.26
C PHE A 175 5.95 4.10 17.19
N GLN A 176 6.49 4.92 16.28
CA GLN A 176 6.05 6.31 16.07
C GLN A 176 4.60 6.38 15.57
N ILE A 177 4.18 5.43 14.75
CA ILE A 177 2.79 5.29 14.31
C ILE A 177 1.91 4.91 15.51
N ALA A 178 2.31 3.91 16.28
CA ALA A 178 1.57 3.44 17.45
C ALA A 178 1.40 4.54 18.52
N GLN A 179 2.39 5.42 18.71
CA GLN A 179 2.26 6.57 19.64
C GLN A 179 1.09 7.51 19.30
N LYS A 180 0.70 7.56 18.02
CA LYS A 180 -0.44 8.37 17.52
C LYS A 180 -1.75 7.59 17.47
N ARG A 181 -1.74 6.32 17.91
CA ARG A 181 -2.86 5.37 17.91
C ARG A 181 -3.05 4.79 19.32
N ASP A 182 -3.47 3.54 19.44
CA ASP A 182 -3.75 2.88 20.73
C ASP A 182 -2.50 2.42 21.50
N LYS A 183 -1.31 2.80 21.02
CA LYS A 183 0.00 2.53 21.67
C LYS A 183 0.32 1.04 21.84
N ARG A 184 -0.05 0.22 20.87
CA ARG A 184 0.24 -1.21 20.87
C ARG A 184 0.91 -1.63 19.56
N VAL A 185 2.12 -2.21 19.65
CA VAL A 185 2.85 -2.81 18.53
C VAL A 185 2.87 -4.32 18.68
N CYS A 186 2.45 -5.02 17.63
CA CYS A 186 2.60 -6.45 17.50
C CYS A 186 3.65 -6.76 16.42
N SER A 187 4.81 -7.23 16.83
CA SER A 187 5.89 -7.68 15.93
C SER A 187 5.59 -9.10 15.46
N VAL A 188 5.53 -9.28 14.14
CA VAL A 188 5.19 -10.56 13.50
C VAL A 188 6.43 -11.16 12.86
N ASP A 189 6.79 -12.36 13.26
CA ASP A 189 8.01 -13.06 12.86
C ASP A 189 7.83 -14.59 12.76
N LYS A 190 8.91 -15.32 12.52
CA LYS A 190 8.98 -16.79 12.58
C LYS A 190 10.24 -17.22 13.36
N ALA A 191 10.53 -16.58 14.49
CA ALA A 191 11.73 -16.74 15.29
C ALA A 191 11.90 -18.16 15.87
N ASN A 192 10.85 -18.98 15.91
CA ASN A 192 10.98 -20.38 16.32
C ASN A 192 11.63 -21.28 15.26
N VAL A 193 11.95 -20.77 14.05
CA VAL A 193 12.49 -21.57 12.93
C VAL A 193 13.59 -20.81 12.17
N LEU A 194 13.53 -19.47 12.09
CA LEU A 194 14.38 -18.66 11.23
C LEU A 194 15.29 -17.74 12.06
N GLU A 195 16.59 -17.88 11.91
CA GLU A 195 17.60 -17.06 12.62
C GLU A 195 17.46 -15.56 12.26
N VAL A 196 17.12 -15.23 11.02
CA VAL A 196 16.84 -13.84 10.61
C VAL A 196 15.66 -13.24 11.38
N CYS A 197 14.72 -14.08 11.82
CA CYS A 197 13.60 -13.65 12.65
C CYS A 197 13.93 -13.60 14.14
N GLU A 198 14.93 -14.37 14.61
CA GLU A 198 15.51 -14.21 15.95
C GLU A 198 16.14 -12.82 16.08
N LEU A 199 17.02 -12.44 15.13
CA LEU A 199 17.58 -11.08 15.08
C LEU A 199 16.49 -10.02 14.99
N TRP A 200 15.45 -10.24 14.17
CA TRP A 200 14.30 -9.31 14.07
C TRP A 200 13.69 -9.05 15.43
N ARG A 201 13.43 -10.08 16.20
CA ARG A 201 12.82 -9.99 17.53
C ARG A 201 13.71 -9.25 18.52
N GLU A 202 15.01 -9.60 18.57
CA GLU A 202 16.00 -8.94 19.44
C GLU A 202 16.06 -7.44 19.19
N VAL A 203 16.17 -7.03 17.93
CA VAL A 203 16.21 -5.60 17.55
C VAL A 203 14.89 -4.89 17.85
N MET A 204 13.73 -5.52 17.65
CA MET A 204 12.44 -4.94 18.05
C MET A 204 12.33 -4.71 19.57
N GLU A 205 12.87 -5.63 20.38
CA GLU A 205 12.97 -5.46 21.84
C GLU A 205 13.93 -4.33 22.23
N GLU A 206 15.03 -4.13 21.47
CA GLU A 206 15.95 -3.02 21.68
C GLU A 206 15.29 -1.67 21.36
N VAL A 207 14.67 -1.55 20.20
CA VAL A 207 13.96 -0.34 19.75
C VAL A 207 12.82 0.01 20.71
N SER A 208 12.11 -0.96 21.26
CA SER A 208 10.99 -0.72 22.18
C SER A 208 11.38 0.08 23.43
N LYS A 209 12.65 0.03 23.84
CA LYS A 209 13.15 0.76 25.01
C LYS A 209 13.10 2.28 24.81
N ASP A 210 13.14 2.75 23.57
CA ASP A 210 13.02 4.17 23.23
C ASP A 210 11.54 4.66 23.27
N TYR A 211 10.58 3.73 23.38
CA TYR A 211 9.14 3.99 23.36
C TYR A 211 8.43 3.39 24.59
N PRO A 212 8.77 3.81 25.82
CA PRO A 212 8.27 3.18 27.06
C PRO A 212 6.75 3.33 27.26
N ASP A 213 6.10 4.16 26.47
CA ASP A 213 4.65 4.37 26.48
C ASP A 213 3.90 3.51 25.46
N VAL A 214 4.61 2.65 24.69
CA VAL A 214 4.03 1.74 23.68
C VAL A 214 4.26 0.29 24.11
N GLU A 215 3.20 -0.49 24.17
CA GLU A 215 3.27 -1.92 24.45
C GLU A 215 3.80 -2.69 23.24
N LEU A 216 4.84 -3.51 23.42
CA LEU A 216 5.35 -4.45 22.43
C LEU A 216 4.88 -5.88 22.74
N SER A 217 4.34 -6.54 21.75
CA SER A 217 4.06 -7.99 21.76
C SER A 217 4.66 -8.67 20.54
N HIS A 218 4.87 -9.99 20.62
CA HIS A 218 5.37 -10.79 19.51
C HIS A 218 4.40 -11.92 19.17
N ILE A 219 4.23 -12.20 17.88
CA ILE A 219 3.42 -13.32 17.41
C ILE A 219 4.08 -14.00 16.21
N TYR A 220 4.01 -15.32 16.12
CA TYR A 220 4.45 -16.02 14.92
C TYR A 220 3.47 -15.79 13.78
N VAL A 221 4.01 -15.66 12.55
CA VAL A 221 3.25 -15.28 11.36
C VAL A 221 2.07 -16.19 11.05
N ASP A 222 2.20 -17.48 11.27
CA ASP A 222 1.11 -18.46 11.12
C ASP A 222 -0.02 -18.23 12.11
N ASN A 223 0.31 -17.92 13.37
CA ASN A 223 -0.69 -17.52 14.36
C ASN A 223 -1.29 -16.14 14.04
N ALA A 224 -0.47 -15.18 13.58
CA ALA A 224 -0.97 -13.86 13.15
C ALA A 224 -2.03 -14.00 12.04
N ALA A 225 -1.80 -14.85 11.04
CA ALA A 225 -2.77 -15.13 9.98
C ALA A 225 -4.09 -15.70 10.53
N MET A 226 -4.03 -16.64 11.48
CA MET A 226 -5.23 -17.15 12.15
C MET A 226 -5.95 -16.08 12.97
N GLN A 227 -5.22 -15.25 13.70
CA GLN A 227 -5.79 -14.21 14.55
C GLN A 227 -6.40 -13.06 13.76
N LEU A 228 -5.87 -12.71 12.59
CA LEU A 228 -6.49 -11.75 11.68
C LEU A 228 -7.91 -12.19 11.28
N VAL A 229 -8.11 -13.49 11.03
CA VAL A 229 -9.45 -14.02 10.70
C VAL A 229 -10.35 -14.16 11.92
N LYS A 230 -9.77 -14.54 13.09
CA LYS A 230 -10.52 -14.86 14.30
C LYS A 230 -10.90 -13.65 15.15
N ALA A 231 -9.95 -12.74 15.35
CA ALA A 231 -10.07 -11.58 16.25
C ALA A 231 -9.19 -10.42 15.81
N PRO A 232 -9.41 -9.81 14.62
CA PRO A 232 -8.52 -8.79 14.05
C PRO A 232 -8.43 -7.53 14.94
N LYS A 233 -9.46 -7.18 15.67
CA LYS A 233 -9.53 -5.99 16.54
C LYS A 233 -8.60 -6.03 17.76
N GLN A 234 -7.90 -7.14 18.01
CA GLN A 234 -6.86 -7.20 19.03
C GLN A 234 -5.59 -6.42 18.61
N PHE A 235 -5.38 -6.23 17.32
CA PHE A 235 -4.23 -5.55 16.77
C PHE A 235 -4.50 -4.05 16.57
N ASP A 236 -3.51 -3.23 16.88
CA ASP A 236 -3.47 -1.79 16.58
C ASP A 236 -2.45 -1.53 15.46
N VAL A 237 -1.16 -1.77 15.71
CA VAL A 237 -0.09 -1.72 14.72
C VAL A 237 0.60 -3.07 14.65
N MET A 238 0.66 -3.66 13.47
CA MET A 238 1.47 -4.86 13.19
C MET A 238 2.72 -4.44 12.42
N VAL A 239 3.90 -4.87 12.86
CA VAL A 239 5.16 -4.65 12.12
C VAL A 239 5.75 -5.98 11.72
N THR A 240 6.23 -6.09 10.46
CA THR A 240 6.73 -7.36 9.95
C THR A 240 7.64 -7.20 8.73
N SER A 241 8.33 -8.30 8.38
CA SER A 241 9.20 -8.40 7.22
C SER A 241 8.44 -8.27 5.89
N ASN A 242 9.19 -8.12 4.80
CA ASN A 242 8.66 -7.87 3.47
C ASN A 242 7.63 -8.91 3.02
N LEU A 243 8.00 -10.20 2.96
CA LEU A 243 7.12 -11.28 2.51
C LEU A 243 5.92 -11.49 3.44
N PHE A 244 6.14 -11.49 4.76
CA PHE A 244 5.05 -11.69 5.71
C PHE A 244 4.07 -10.52 5.68
N GLY A 245 4.58 -9.30 5.53
CA GLY A 245 3.74 -8.10 5.39
C GLY A 245 2.89 -8.10 4.13
N ASP A 246 3.43 -8.60 3.02
CA ASP A 246 2.68 -8.78 1.78
C ASP A 246 1.47 -9.69 1.99
N ILE A 247 1.73 -10.91 2.48
CA ILE A 247 0.67 -11.92 2.67
C ILE A 247 -0.36 -11.47 3.71
N LEU A 248 0.08 -10.94 4.86
CA LEU A 248 -0.83 -10.56 5.94
C LEU A 248 -1.69 -9.35 5.60
N SER A 249 -1.16 -8.38 4.83
CA SER A 249 -1.95 -7.22 4.44
C SER A 249 -3.02 -7.56 3.40
N ASP A 250 -2.74 -8.50 2.49
CA ASP A 250 -3.75 -8.97 1.54
C ASP A 250 -4.83 -9.81 2.25
N CYS A 251 -4.43 -10.60 3.27
CA CYS A 251 -5.38 -11.26 4.16
C CYS A 251 -6.25 -10.24 4.91
N ALA A 252 -5.64 -9.18 5.46
CA ALA A 252 -6.36 -8.11 6.15
C ALA A 252 -7.28 -7.31 5.22
N ALA A 253 -6.93 -7.17 3.94
CA ALA A 253 -7.76 -6.52 2.93
C ALA A 253 -9.14 -7.18 2.82
N MET A 254 -9.20 -8.49 2.91
CA MET A 254 -10.47 -9.22 2.81
C MET A 254 -11.41 -9.00 4.02
N LEU A 255 -10.86 -8.51 5.14
CA LEU A 255 -11.66 -8.15 6.31
C LEU A 255 -12.49 -6.88 6.08
N THR A 256 -12.01 -6.00 5.20
CA THR A 256 -12.64 -4.71 4.90
C THR A 256 -13.67 -4.79 3.76
N GLY A 257 -13.84 -5.96 3.16
CA GLY A 257 -14.82 -6.24 2.11
C GLY A 257 -14.26 -6.15 0.70
N SER A 258 -13.30 -5.28 0.41
CA SER A 258 -12.63 -5.19 -0.89
C SER A 258 -11.24 -4.57 -0.78
N ILE A 259 -10.30 -5.12 -1.53
CA ILE A 259 -8.96 -4.55 -1.72
C ILE A 259 -9.01 -3.17 -2.43
N GLY A 260 -10.09 -2.90 -3.17
CA GLY A 260 -10.35 -1.61 -3.83
C GLY A 260 -10.61 -0.43 -2.88
N MET A 261 -10.72 -0.71 -1.57
CA MET A 261 -10.86 0.31 -0.52
C MET A 261 -9.55 0.69 0.15
N LEU A 262 -8.45 -0.01 -0.13
CA LEU A 262 -7.25 0.07 0.68
C LEU A 262 -6.12 0.84 -0.01
N PRO A 263 -5.80 2.05 0.49
CA PRO A 263 -4.62 2.79 0.08
C PRO A 263 -3.35 2.21 0.71
N SER A 264 -2.20 2.61 0.22
CA SER A 264 -0.93 2.40 0.89
C SER A 264 0.02 3.58 0.72
N ALA A 265 0.98 3.70 1.65
CA ALA A 265 2.08 4.65 1.58
C ALA A 265 3.41 3.89 1.74
N SER A 266 4.35 4.14 0.87
CA SER A 266 5.73 3.66 1.00
C SER A 266 6.62 4.85 1.28
N LEU A 267 7.22 4.93 2.48
CA LEU A 267 7.93 6.09 2.98
C LEU A 267 9.42 5.82 3.15
N ASN A 268 10.22 6.84 2.94
CA ASN A 268 11.61 6.86 3.38
C ASN A 268 11.80 7.63 4.70
N LYS A 269 13.04 7.75 5.16
CA LYS A 269 13.39 8.43 6.42
C LYS A 269 13.08 9.95 6.44
N ASP A 270 12.96 10.56 5.27
CA ASP A 270 12.76 12.01 5.11
C ASP A 270 11.27 12.35 4.84
N ASN A 271 10.36 11.39 5.02
CA ASN A 271 8.92 11.47 4.72
C ASN A 271 8.63 11.67 3.22
N PHE A 272 9.60 11.47 2.32
CA PHE A 272 9.28 11.29 0.91
C PHE A 272 8.49 9.99 0.77
N GLY A 273 7.38 10.04 0.03
CA GLY A 273 6.47 8.91 -0.08
C GLY A 273 6.04 8.60 -1.51
N MET A 274 5.78 7.32 -1.75
CA MET A 274 5.03 6.84 -2.89
C MET A 274 3.70 6.26 -2.38
N TYR A 275 2.62 6.71 -2.98
CA TYR A 275 1.25 6.40 -2.57
C TYR A 275 0.52 5.67 -3.69
N GLU A 276 -0.03 4.51 -3.37
CA GLU A 276 -0.63 3.61 -4.34
C GLU A 276 -1.74 2.76 -3.69
N PRO A 277 -2.76 2.30 -4.43
CA PRO A 277 -3.63 1.23 -3.98
C PRO A 277 -2.85 -0.04 -3.63
N ILE A 278 -3.36 -0.87 -2.72
CA ILE A 278 -2.75 -2.17 -2.42
C ILE A 278 -2.94 -3.16 -3.57
N HIS A 279 -4.07 -3.06 -4.29
CA HIS A 279 -4.42 -3.96 -5.39
C HIS A 279 -3.52 -3.79 -6.62
N GLY A 280 -3.46 -4.84 -7.45
CA GLY A 280 -2.72 -4.82 -8.72
C GLY A 280 -3.46 -4.13 -9.87
N SER A 281 -2.96 -4.34 -11.07
CA SER A 281 -3.45 -3.71 -12.32
C SER A 281 -4.75 -4.26 -12.88
N ALA A 282 -5.24 -5.40 -12.40
CA ALA A 282 -6.48 -6.07 -12.79
C ALA A 282 -6.79 -5.97 -14.32
N PRO A 283 -5.92 -6.50 -15.19
CA PRO A 283 -6.01 -6.30 -16.65
C PRO A 283 -7.30 -6.80 -17.27
N ASP A 284 -7.98 -7.76 -16.65
CA ASP A 284 -9.25 -8.34 -17.10
C ASP A 284 -10.44 -7.38 -16.95
N ILE A 285 -10.37 -6.35 -16.11
CA ILE A 285 -11.43 -5.35 -15.97
C ILE A 285 -11.02 -3.96 -16.49
N ALA A 286 -9.79 -3.77 -16.92
CA ALA A 286 -9.30 -2.51 -17.45
C ALA A 286 -10.13 -2.03 -18.65
N GLY A 287 -10.49 -0.74 -18.67
CA GLY A 287 -11.28 -0.10 -19.72
C GLY A 287 -12.78 -0.43 -19.69
N LYS A 288 -13.27 -1.09 -18.63
CA LYS A 288 -14.69 -1.45 -18.50
C LYS A 288 -15.49 -0.51 -17.60
N ASP A 289 -14.86 0.50 -17.02
CA ASP A 289 -15.49 1.46 -16.09
C ASP A 289 -16.15 0.76 -14.87
N ILE A 290 -15.51 -0.27 -14.32
CA ILE A 290 -16.02 -1.03 -13.17
C ILE A 290 -15.04 -1.11 -11.99
N ALA A 291 -13.80 -0.64 -12.16
CA ALA A 291 -12.79 -0.61 -11.11
C ALA A 291 -13.19 0.36 -9.99
N ASN A 292 -12.93 -0.01 -8.75
CA ASN A 292 -13.14 0.87 -7.59
C ASN A 292 -11.99 1.89 -7.49
N PRO A 293 -12.23 3.21 -7.63
CA PRO A 293 -11.18 4.22 -7.56
C PRO A 293 -10.87 4.69 -6.13
N LEU A 294 -11.61 4.23 -5.12
CA LEU A 294 -11.54 4.79 -3.77
C LEU A 294 -10.19 4.57 -3.11
N ALA A 295 -9.52 3.43 -3.36
CA ALA A 295 -8.16 3.21 -2.86
C ALA A 295 -7.16 4.24 -3.42
N ALA A 296 -7.24 4.60 -4.71
CA ALA A 296 -6.40 5.63 -5.32
C ALA A 296 -6.71 7.02 -4.75
N ILE A 297 -7.98 7.35 -4.55
CA ILE A 297 -8.42 8.61 -3.92
C ILE A 297 -7.94 8.67 -2.46
N LEU A 298 -8.08 7.60 -1.69
CA LEU A 298 -7.58 7.53 -0.32
C LEU A 298 -6.04 7.54 -0.25
N SER A 299 -5.35 7.07 -1.30
CA SER A 299 -3.89 7.23 -1.43
C SER A 299 -3.49 8.71 -1.54
N VAL A 300 -4.32 9.56 -2.17
CA VAL A 300 -4.12 11.03 -2.13
C VAL A 300 -4.29 11.57 -0.71
N ALA A 301 -5.26 11.09 0.06
CA ALA A 301 -5.40 11.49 1.46
C ALA A 301 -4.14 11.13 2.28
N MET A 302 -3.60 9.92 2.10
CA MET A 302 -2.33 9.54 2.74
C MET A 302 -1.15 10.42 2.29
N LEU A 303 -1.05 10.77 1.00
CA LEU A 303 -0.03 11.67 0.46
C LEU A 303 -0.10 13.05 1.14
N LEU A 304 -1.29 13.61 1.25
CA LEU A 304 -1.51 14.89 1.93
C LEU A 304 -1.10 14.82 3.41
N ARG A 305 -1.46 13.74 4.10
CA ARG A 305 -1.21 13.56 5.53
C ARG A 305 0.27 13.32 5.86
N TYR A 306 0.92 12.40 5.15
CA TYR A 306 2.26 11.92 5.52
C TYR A 306 3.40 12.70 4.88
N SER A 307 3.31 13.08 3.59
CA SER A 307 4.37 13.83 2.91
C SER A 307 4.17 15.34 2.95
N LEU A 308 2.93 15.83 2.83
CA LEU A 308 2.68 17.27 2.68
C LEU A 308 2.19 17.95 3.97
N ASN A 309 1.96 17.21 5.06
CA ASN A 309 1.43 17.73 6.35
C ASN A 309 0.11 18.52 6.22
N GLN A 310 -0.74 18.14 5.25
CA GLN A 310 -2.05 18.74 4.97
C GLN A 310 -3.16 17.85 5.55
N THR A 311 -3.15 17.66 6.88
CA THR A 311 -4.08 16.74 7.57
C THR A 311 -5.54 17.11 7.35
N ASP A 312 -5.88 18.40 7.41
CA ASP A 312 -7.27 18.87 7.22
C ASP A 312 -7.83 18.51 5.84
N LEU A 313 -6.99 18.59 4.80
CA LEU A 313 -7.39 18.21 3.44
C LEU A 313 -7.47 16.69 3.27
N ALA A 314 -6.63 15.94 3.96
CA ALA A 314 -6.73 14.48 4.01
C ALA A 314 -8.04 14.06 4.68
N ASP A 315 -8.39 14.63 5.82
CA ASP A 315 -9.64 14.38 6.54
C ASP A 315 -10.87 14.75 5.67
N LYS A 316 -10.77 15.83 4.89
CA LYS A 316 -11.80 16.24 3.94
C LYS A 316 -12.05 15.19 2.85
N ILE A 317 -11.00 14.58 2.29
CA ILE A 317 -11.15 13.48 1.32
C ILE A 317 -11.82 12.27 1.98
N GLU A 318 -11.34 11.86 3.17
CA GLU A 318 -11.89 10.72 3.90
C GLU A 318 -13.37 10.93 4.25
N ALA A 319 -13.74 12.14 4.67
CA ALA A 319 -15.13 12.52 4.93
C ALA A 319 -15.99 12.50 3.65
N ALA A 320 -15.45 12.94 2.50
CA ALA A 320 -16.14 12.87 1.23
C ALA A 320 -16.41 11.42 0.80
N VAL A 321 -15.44 10.52 0.95
CA VAL A 321 -15.63 9.08 0.72
C VAL A 321 -16.71 8.51 1.62
N ASN A 322 -16.66 8.80 2.93
CA ASN A 322 -17.72 8.39 3.87
C ASN A 322 -19.11 8.88 3.42
N THR A 323 -19.22 10.16 3.01
CA THR A 323 -20.47 10.75 2.54
C THR A 323 -21.05 10.00 1.33
N VAL A 324 -20.21 9.64 0.36
CA VAL A 324 -20.64 8.87 -0.83
C VAL A 324 -21.11 7.47 -0.44
N LEU A 325 -20.43 6.84 0.50
CA LEU A 325 -20.84 5.54 1.03
C LEU A 325 -22.16 5.63 1.83
N ASP A 326 -22.37 6.69 2.62
CA ASP A 326 -23.63 6.94 3.34
C ASP A 326 -24.81 7.16 2.38
N GLN A 327 -24.57 7.75 1.20
CA GLN A 327 -25.57 7.92 0.15
C GLN A 327 -25.93 6.61 -0.58
N GLY A 328 -25.27 5.50 -0.26
CA GLY A 328 -25.55 4.18 -0.81
C GLY A 328 -24.87 3.87 -2.16
N TYR A 329 -23.98 4.74 -2.66
CA TYR A 329 -23.24 4.47 -3.89
C TYR A 329 -22.14 3.42 -3.65
N ARG A 330 -22.02 2.46 -4.57
CA ARG A 330 -21.05 1.37 -4.50
C ARG A 330 -20.51 1.04 -5.88
N THR A 331 -19.24 0.69 -5.97
CA THR A 331 -18.73 -0.08 -7.11
C THR A 331 -19.06 -1.55 -6.93
N GLY A 332 -18.96 -2.34 -8.01
CA GLY A 332 -19.42 -3.73 -8.01
C GLY A 332 -18.76 -4.64 -6.96
N ASP A 333 -17.52 -4.33 -6.58
CA ASP A 333 -16.72 -5.08 -5.59
C ASP A 333 -17.16 -4.90 -4.14
N ILE A 334 -17.83 -3.77 -3.83
CA ILE A 334 -18.32 -3.42 -2.48
C ILE A 334 -19.84 -3.35 -2.40
N ALA A 335 -20.54 -3.71 -3.46
CA ALA A 335 -22.00 -3.63 -3.51
C ALA A 335 -22.67 -4.81 -2.80
N ALA A 336 -23.67 -4.52 -1.99
CA ALA A 336 -24.62 -5.48 -1.45
C ALA A 336 -25.94 -5.44 -2.24
N LYS A 337 -26.82 -6.41 -1.95
CA LYS A 337 -28.14 -6.48 -2.61
C LYS A 337 -28.98 -5.26 -2.28
N GLY A 338 -29.26 -4.44 -3.29
CA GLY A 338 -30.10 -3.24 -3.18
C GLY A 338 -29.33 -1.93 -3.23
N ASP A 339 -27.99 -1.98 -3.27
CA ASP A 339 -27.16 -0.78 -3.42
C ASP A 339 -27.23 -0.22 -4.84
N SER A 340 -26.93 1.07 -4.99
CA SER A 340 -26.77 1.74 -6.28
C SER A 340 -25.36 1.47 -6.81
N ILE A 341 -25.24 0.58 -7.80
CA ILE A 341 -23.96 0.28 -8.43
C ILE A 341 -23.62 1.37 -9.45
N VAL A 342 -22.41 1.94 -9.30
CA VAL A 342 -21.84 2.96 -10.18
C VAL A 342 -20.53 2.50 -10.77
N GLY A 343 -20.11 3.09 -11.90
CA GLY A 343 -18.81 2.87 -12.52
C GLY A 343 -17.68 3.64 -11.83
N THR A 344 -16.47 3.41 -12.32
CA THR A 344 -15.23 4.06 -11.85
C THR A 344 -15.34 5.59 -11.93
N GLU A 345 -15.80 6.08 -13.10
CA GLU A 345 -15.90 7.52 -13.37
C GLU A 345 -16.96 8.18 -12.48
N GLU A 346 -18.16 7.60 -12.41
CA GLU A 346 -19.24 8.15 -11.58
C GLU A 346 -18.85 8.14 -10.10
N MET A 347 -18.18 7.10 -9.59
CA MET A 347 -17.71 7.07 -8.21
C MET A 347 -16.75 8.23 -7.91
N GLY A 348 -15.81 8.50 -8.80
CA GLY A 348 -14.88 9.65 -8.68
C GLY A 348 -15.63 10.98 -8.66
N ASP A 349 -16.60 11.19 -9.58
CA ASP A 349 -17.41 12.40 -9.66
C ASP A 349 -18.27 12.62 -8.40
N ARG A 350 -18.77 11.54 -7.78
CA ARG A 350 -19.51 11.60 -6.50
C ARG A 350 -18.61 12.07 -5.36
N VAL A 351 -17.36 11.54 -5.28
CA VAL A 351 -16.41 12.00 -4.26
C VAL A 351 -16.06 13.47 -4.46
N VAL A 352 -15.78 13.92 -5.69
CA VAL A 352 -15.52 15.34 -5.99
C VAL A 352 -16.70 16.22 -5.61
N SER A 353 -17.93 15.77 -5.84
CA SER A 353 -19.14 16.49 -5.45
C SER A 353 -19.30 16.58 -3.93
N ALA A 354 -18.84 15.59 -3.19
CA ALA A 354 -18.91 15.55 -1.72
C ALA A 354 -17.79 16.36 -1.04
N LEU A 355 -16.75 16.78 -1.78
CA LEU A 355 -15.69 17.69 -1.29
C LEU A 355 -16.19 19.15 -1.12
N LYS A 356 -17.34 19.50 -1.67
CA LYS A 356 -17.93 20.84 -1.57
C LYS A 356 -18.65 20.97 -0.24
#